data_fe19797ee7be80461167459ef0b2d7e2
#
_entry.id   fe19797ee7be80461167459ef0b2d7e2
#
_cell.length_a   1.000
_cell.length_b   1.000
_cell.length_c   1.000
_cell.angle_alpha   90.00
_cell.angle_beta   90.00
_cell.angle_gamma   90.00
#
_symmetry.space_group_name_H-M   'P 1'
#
loop_
_entity.id
_entity.type
_entity.pdbx_description
1 polymer ?
#
loop_
_entity_poly.entity_id
_entity_poly.type
_entity_poly.pdbx_seq_one_letter_code
_entity_poly.pdbx_strand_id
1 'polypeptide(L)'
;LSIRRQRQMCIRDSLNTAQKIFGYFDKSQLINLFELILKGEEEKVINIYRKIYDQGVEPKVFINDFLEILYYFKNINSLSLESTNFSLNDDEFSKIKELSNQVDSEVLILFWQFAISSLEELDIVSNQHLSIEMFLIRLMHLSSIKLNKNLDGGENDNDLKSQIDNK
;
A
#
# COMPACT_ATOMS: atom_id res chain seq x y z
N LEU A 1 14.77 29.85 -30.88
CA LEU A 1 15.15 28.96 -29.73
C LEU A 1 14.15 29.01 -28.56
N SER A 2 13.20 29.97 -28.53
CA SER A 2 12.21 30.13 -27.45
C SER A 2 10.99 29.18 -27.56
N ILE A 3 10.61 28.81 -28.77
CA ILE A 3 9.37 28.03 -29.03
C ILE A 3 9.45 26.58 -28.52
N ARG A 4 10.64 25.98 -28.48
CA ARG A 4 10.82 24.62 -27.95
C ARG A 4 10.62 24.52 -26.44
N ARG A 5 10.99 25.54 -25.67
CA ARG A 5 10.78 25.59 -24.20
C ARG A 5 9.31 25.78 -23.84
N GLN A 6 8.57 26.57 -24.60
CA GLN A 6 7.12 26.76 -24.38
C GLN A 6 6.33 25.49 -24.65
N ARG A 7 6.68 24.69 -25.66
CA ARG A 7 6.00 23.39 -25.92
C ARG A 7 6.21 22.39 -24.80
N GLN A 8 7.39 22.31 -24.19
CA GLN A 8 7.65 21.42 -23.07
C GLN A 8 6.92 21.85 -21.79
N MET A 9 6.77 23.16 -21.53
CA MET A 9 5.98 23.66 -20.40
C MET A 9 4.48 23.37 -20.59
N CYS A 10 3.91 23.60 -21.75
CA CYS A 10 2.49 23.32 -22.03
C CYS A 10 2.14 21.83 -21.95
N ILE A 11 3.05 20.94 -22.33
CA ILE A 11 2.82 19.48 -22.24
C ILE A 11 2.83 19.02 -20.78
N ARG A 12 3.73 19.53 -19.93
CA ARG A 12 3.75 19.23 -18.49
C ARG A 12 2.49 19.72 -17.77
N ASP A 13 2.04 20.95 -18.07
CA ASP A 13 0.82 21.51 -17.48
C ASP A 13 -0.43 20.76 -17.93
N SER A 14 -0.49 20.30 -19.19
CA SER A 14 -1.62 19.52 -19.68
C SER A 14 -1.66 18.10 -19.11
N LEU A 15 -0.50 17.46 -18.88
CA LEU A 15 -0.41 16.15 -18.22
C LEU A 15 -0.83 16.26 -16.75
N ASN A 16 -0.34 17.26 -16.00
CA ASN A 16 -0.74 17.50 -14.62
C ASN A 16 -2.24 17.85 -14.50
N THR A 17 -2.79 18.56 -15.48
CA THR A 17 -4.22 18.88 -15.54
C THR A 17 -5.04 17.65 -15.90
N ALA A 18 -4.59 16.82 -16.83
CA ALA A 18 -5.23 15.55 -17.18
C ALA A 18 -5.18 14.57 -16.00
N GLN A 19 -4.05 14.45 -15.30
CA GLN A 19 -3.92 13.62 -14.09
C GLN A 19 -4.89 14.06 -13.00
N LYS A 20 -5.07 15.38 -12.78
CA LYS A 20 -6.06 15.91 -11.84
C LYS A 20 -7.51 15.64 -12.24
N ILE A 21 -7.82 15.71 -13.55
CA ILE A 21 -9.18 15.47 -14.07
C ILE A 21 -9.55 13.99 -14.00
N PHE A 22 -8.58 13.09 -14.20
CA PHE A 22 -8.80 11.64 -14.19
C PHE A 22 -8.53 10.97 -12.84
N GLY A 23 -8.17 11.75 -11.79
CA GLY A 23 -7.83 11.21 -10.46
C GLY A 23 -6.61 10.27 -10.48
N TYR A 24 -5.77 10.39 -11.50
CA TYR A 24 -4.59 9.53 -11.67
C TYR A 24 -3.46 10.08 -10.80
N PHE A 25 -3.13 9.38 -9.74
CA PHE A 25 -1.95 9.70 -8.92
C PHE A 25 -0.81 8.70 -9.17
N ASP A 26 0.40 9.12 -8.81
CA ASP A 26 1.59 8.34 -9.04
C ASP A 26 1.60 7.07 -8.17
N LYS A 27 1.68 5.92 -8.81
CA LYS A 27 1.69 4.59 -8.18
C LYS A 27 2.90 4.38 -7.29
N SER A 28 4.00 5.03 -7.58
CA SER A 28 5.20 5.02 -6.73
C SER A 28 4.90 5.56 -5.32
N GLN A 29 3.98 6.53 -5.19
CA GLN A 29 3.53 7.04 -3.90
C GLN A 29 2.75 5.98 -3.11
N LEU A 30 1.95 5.16 -3.80
CA LEU A 30 1.19 4.09 -3.17
C LEU A 30 2.09 2.94 -2.69
N ILE A 31 3.10 2.58 -3.49
CA ILE A 31 4.11 1.58 -3.10
C ILE A 31 4.91 2.08 -1.88
N ASN A 32 5.29 3.36 -1.86
CA ASN A 32 5.97 3.97 -0.73
C ASN A 32 5.06 4.03 0.52
N LEU A 33 3.79 4.36 0.34
CA LEU A 33 2.79 4.32 1.41
C LEU A 33 2.69 2.92 2.02
N PHE A 34 2.64 1.88 1.19
CA PHE A 34 2.60 0.49 1.63
C PHE A 34 3.84 0.10 2.44
N GLU A 35 5.04 0.48 1.98
CA GLU A 35 6.28 0.29 2.72
C GLU A 35 6.24 0.93 4.12
N LEU A 36 5.71 2.16 4.22
CA LEU A 36 5.59 2.88 5.49
C LEU A 36 4.54 2.26 6.42
N ILE A 37 3.45 1.71 5.86
CA ILE A 37 2.45 0.93 6.63
C ILE A 37 3.12 -0.27 7.29
N LEU A 38 3.95 -1.01 6.54
CA LEU A 38 4.68 -2.16 7.08
C LEU A 38 5.69 -1.77 8.16
N LYS A 39 6.30 -0.60 8.04
CA LYS A 39 7.23 -0.05 9.04
C LYS A 39 6.52 0.54 10.26
N GLY A 40 5.20 0.73 10.23
CA GLY A 40 4.42 1.34 11.30
C GLY A 40 4.66 2.85 11.47
N GLU A 41 5.09 3.55 10.42
CA GLU A 41 5.40 4.97 10.45
C GLU A 41 4.15 5.83 10.26
N GLU A 42 3.29 5.89 11.29
CA GLU A 42 1.94 6.46 11.24
C GLU A 42 1.91 7.91 10.72
N GLU A 43 2.75 8.78 11.24
CA GLU A 43 2.78 10.19 10.84
C GLU A 43 3.09 10.35 9.34
N LYS A 44 4.05 9.58 8.82
CA LYS A 44 4.43 9.63 7.41
C LYS A 44 3.33 9.05 6.51
N VAL A 45 2.69 7.96 6.93
CA VAL A 45 1.57 7.35 6.22
C VAL A 45 0.43 8.35 6.05
N ILE A 46 -0.01 8.98 7.14
CA ILE A 46 -1.09 9.97 7.10
C ILE A 46 -0.71 11.19 6.27
N ASN A 47 0.53 11.68 6.38
CA ASN A 47 1.00 12.81 5.59
C ASN A 47 1.06 12.52 4.07
N ILE A 48 1.45 11.30 3.67
CA ILE A 48 1.43 10.91 2.24
C ILE A 48 -0.02 10.82 1.75
N TYR A 49 -0.91 10.18 2.50
CA TYR A 49 -2.31 10.09 2.12
C TYR A 49 -2.94 11.47 1.96
N ARG A 50 -2.70 12.41 2.88
CA ARG A 50 -3.20 13.78 2.77
C ARG A 50 -2.69 14.48 1.51
N LYS A 51 -1.44 14.29 1.14
CA LYS A 51 -0.91 14.82 -0.14
C LYS A 51 -1.61 14.23 -1.36
N ILE A 52 -1.92 12.93 -1.34
CA ILE A 52 -2.69 12.26 -2.41
C ILE A 52 -4.10 12.86 -2.47
N TYR A 53 -4.74 13.03 -1.33
CA TYR A 53 -6.07 13.64 -1.23
C TYR A 53 -6.09 15.09 -1.71
N ASP A 54 -5.09 15.90 -1.33
CA ASP A 54 -4.95 17.30 -1.75
C ASP A 54 -4.70 17.44 -3.28
N GLN A 55 -4.23 16.39 -3.92
CA GLN A 55 -4.12 16.31 -5.39
C GLN A 55 -5.48 16.07 -6.06
N GLY A 56 -6.55 15.88 -5.29
CA GLY A 56 -7.91 15.67 -5.78
C GLY A 56 -8.25 14.21 -6.05
N VAL A 57 -7.51 13.26 -5.50
CA VAL A 57 -7.82 11.83 -5.62
C VAL A 57 -9.02 11.49 -4.72
N GLU A 58 -10.05 10.92 -5.32
CA GLU A 58 -11.23 10.49 -4.58
C GLU A 58 -10.92 9.29 -3.67
N PRO A 59 -11.47 9.23 -2.44
CA PRO A 59 -11.27 8.12 -1.50
C PRO A 59 -11.56 6.72 -2.09
N LYS A 60 -12.60 6.59 -2.92
CA LYS A 60 -12.92 5.31 -3.59
C LYS A 60 -11.87 4.91 -4.62
N VAL A 61 -11.33 5.87 -5.36
CA VAL A 61 -10.23 5.64 -6.32
C VAL A 61 -8.99 5.17 -5.57
N PHE A 62 -8.64 5.85 -4.47
CA PHE A 62 -7.52 5.48 -3.61
C PHE A 62 -7.63 4.01 -3.11
N ILE A 63 -8.79 3.59 -2.59
CA ILE A 63 -8.98 2.20 -2.12
C ILE A 63 -8.90 1.20 -3.27
N ASN A 64 -9.46 1.50 -4.43
CA ASN A 64 -9.39 0.61 -5.59
C ASN A 64 -7.94 0.41 -6.06
N ASP A 65 -7.16 1.49 -6.15
CA ASP A 65 -5.74 1.42 -6.52
C ASP A 65 -4.93 0.69 -5.42
N PHE A 66 -5.30 0.86 -4.15
CA PHE A 66 -4.69 0.11 -3.05
C PHE A 66 -4.98 -1.39 -3.13
N LEU A 67 -6.20 -1.80 -3.47
CA LEU A 67 -6.57 -3.19 -3.73
C LEU A 67 -5.76 -3.78 -4.90
N GLU A 68 -5.58 -3.01 -5.97
CA GLU A 68 -4.79 -3.43 -7.12
C GLU A 68 -3.32 -3.67 -6.72
N ILE A 69 -2.72 -2.79 -5.94
CA ILE A 69 -1.38 -2.97 -5.40
C ILE A 69 -1.29 -4.22 -4.50
N LEU A 70 -2.26 -4.45 -3.61
CA LEU A 70 -2.30 -5.66 -2.79
C LEU A 70 -2.32 -6.94 -3.62
N TYR A 71 -3.08 -6.94 -4.74
CA TYR A 71 -3.09 -8.05 -5.68
C TYR A 71 -1.70 -8.31 -6.26
N TYR A 72 -0.97 -7.24 -6.65
CA TYR A 72 0.40 -7.39 -7.14
C TYR A 72 1.35 -7.92 -6.07
N PHE A 73 1.31 -7.40 -4.86
CA PHE A 73 2.10 -7.93 -3.75
C PHE A 73 1.88 -9.42 -3.53
N LYS A 74 0.61 -9.87 -3.60
CA LYS A 74 0.26 -11.28 -3.41
C LYS A 74 0.75 -12.18 -4.53
N ASN A 75 0.71 -11.71 -5.77
CA ASN A 75 0.91 -12.53 -6.97
C ASN A 75 2.21 -12.21 -7.72
N ILE A 76 3.08 -11.36 -7.18
CA ILE A 76 4.26 -10.83 -7.89
C ILE A 76 5.18 -11.91 -8.46
N ASN A 77 5.28 -13.05 -7.77
CA ASN A 77 6.13 -14.18 -8.21
C ASN A 77 5.55 -14.94 -9.41
N SER A 78 4.25 -14.76 -9.68
CA SER A 78 3.51 -15.40 -10.78
C SER A 78 3.23 -14.44 -11.94
N LEU A 79 3.50 -13.15 -11.76
CA LEU A 79 3.25 -12.11 -12.73
C LEU A 79 4.53 -11.79 -13.52
N SER A 80 4.38 -11.62 -14.85
CA SER A 80 5.39 -10.97 -15.68
C SER A 80 5.04 -9.49 -15.87
N LEU A 81 6.04 -8.64 -16.09
CA LEU A 81 5.84 -7.20 -16.36
C LEU A 81 4.85 -6.94 -17.49
N GLU A 82 4.86 -7.80 -18.51
CA GLU A 82 3.97 -7.68 -19.68
C GLU A 82 2.51 -8.05 -19.38
N SER A 83 2.25 -8.79 -18.29
CA SER A 83 0.91 -9.25 -17.90
C SER A 83 0.21 -8.32 -16.91
N THR A 84 0.88 -7.26 -16.45
CA THR A 84 0.27 -6.30 -15.54
C THR A 84 -0.51 -5.25 -16.33
N ASN A 85 -1.82 -5.14 -16.07
CA ASN A 85 -2.64 -4.02 -16.57
C ASN A 85 -2.18 -2.68 -15.96
N PHE A 86 -1.38 -2.75 -14.94
CA PHE A 86 -0.71 -1.64 -14.28
C PHE A 86 0.59 -1.34 -15.03
N SER A 87 0.74 -0.14 -15.55
CA SER A 87 1.99 0.34 -16.15
C SER A 87 3.05 0.52 -15.07
N LEU A 88 3.51 -0.59 -14.47
CA LEU A 88 4.64 -0.57 -13.55
C LEU A 88 5.93 -0.46 -14.35
N ASN A 89 6.83 0.40 -13.91
CA ASN A 89 8.19 0.39 -14.41
C ASN A 89 9.03 -0.70 -13.71
N ASP A 90 10.21 -0.98 -14.24
CA ASP A 90 11.12 -2.02 -13.71
C ASP A 90 11.50 -1.79 -12.25
N ASP A 91 11.68 -0.52 -11.85
CA ASP A 91 12.04 -0.15 -10.48
C ASP A 91 10.88 -0.40 -9.50
N GLU A 92 9.65 -0.03 -9.89
CA GLU A 92 8.45 -0.27 -9.11
C GLU A 92 8.16 -1.77 -8.94
N PHE A 93 8.30 -2.54 -10.02
CA PHE A 93 8.14 -3.99 -9.97
C PHE A 93 9.17 -4.64 -9.04
N SER A 94 10.43 -4.23 -9.13
CA SER A 94 11.51 -4.72 -8.27
C SER A 94 11.26 -4.38 -6.81
N LYS A 95 10.77 -3.19 -6.51
CA LYS A 95 10.42 -2.74 -5.16
C LYS A 95 9.25 -3.53 -4.59
N ILE A 96 8.19 -3.76 -5.36
CA ILE A 96 7.07 -4.61 -4.95
C ILE A 96 7.56 -6.02 -4.63
N LYS A 97 8.43 -6.58 -5.47
CA LYS A 97 9.00 -7.91 -5.27
C LYS A 97 9.84 -8.02 -4.00
N GLU A 98 10.64 -7.01 -3.71
CA GLU A 98 11.43 -6.95 -2.48
C GLU A 98 10.51 -6.88 -1.24
N LEU A 99 9.54 -5.98 -1.23
CA LEU A 99 8.60 -5.80 -0.12
C LEU A 99 7.70 -7.04 0.06
N SER A 100 7.31 -7.72 -1.01
CA SER A 100 6.45 -8.91 -0.93
C SER A 100 7.11 -10.07 -0.19
N ASN A 101 8.44 -10.16 -0.22
CA ASN A 101 9.20 -11.17 0.53
C ASN A 101 9.27 -10.89 2.03
N GLN A 102 8.93 -9.67 2.46
CA GLN A 102 8.95 -9.25 3.87
C GLN A 102 7.58 -9.38 4.55
N VAL A 103 6.53 -9.69 3.79
CA VAL A 103 5.15 -9.68 4.26
C VAL A 103 4.54 -11.07 4.17
N ASP A 104 3.96 -11.51 5.29
CA ASP A 104 3.18 -12.75 5.31
C ASP A 104 1.95 -12.66 4.41
N SER A 105 1.72 -13.72 3.65
CA SER A 105 0.55 -13.85 2.78
C SER A 105 -0.79 -13.65 3.52
N GLU A 106 -0.85 -14.04 4.79
CA GLU A 106 -2.03 -13.84 5.63
C GLU A 106 -2.29 -12.36 5.95
N VAL A 107 -1.22 -11.55 6.13
CA VAL A 107 -1.34 -10.11 6.35
C VAL A 107 -1.95 -9.45 5.12
N LEU A 108 -1.48 -9.83 3.92
CA LEU A 108 -2.02 -9.30 2.66
C LEU A 108 -3.51 -9.64 2.47
N ILE A 109 -3.93 -10.84 2.87
CA ILE A 109 -5.36 -11.24 2.83
C ILE A 109 -6.19 -10.41 3.81
N LEU A 110 -5.68 -10.17 5.02
CA LEU A 110 -6.35 -9.32 6.00
C LEU A 110 -6.43 -7.86 5.50
N PHE A 111 -5.36 -7.33 4.91
CA PHE A 111 -5.37 -6.00 4.31
C PHE A 111 -6.42 -5.89 3.20
N TRP A 112 -6.53 -6.93 2.37
CA TRP A 112 -7.56 -7.01 1.34
C TRP A 112 -8.97 -6.95 1.94
N GLN A 113 -9.26 -7.74 2.97
CA GLN A 113 -10.56 -7.74 3.65
C GLN A 113 -10.88 -6.36 4.25
N PHE A 114 -9.91 -5.73 4.90
CA PHE A 114 -10.09 -4.37 5.44
C PHE A 114 -10.33 -3.34 4.34
N ALA A 115 -9.63 -3.44 3.20
CA ALA A 115 -9.82 -2.53 2.07
C ALA A 115 -11.23 -2.67 1.47
N ILE A 116 -11.74 -3.91 1.28
CA ILE A 116 -13.11 -4.15 0.81
C ILE A 116 -14.13 -3.59 1.80
N SER A 117 -13.96 -3.86 3.10
CA SER A 117 -14.86 -3.32 4.14
C SER A 117 -14.86 -1.79 4.16
N SER A 118 -13.68 -1.19 4.02
CA SER A 118 -13.57 0.29 3.95
C SER A 118 -14.22 0.87 2.70
N LEU A 119 -14.15 0.18 1.57
CA LEU A 119 -14.84 0.59 0.34
C LEU A 119 -16.36 0.64 0.54
N GLU A 120 -16.94 -0.34 1.24
CA GLU A 120 -18.35 -0.36 1.62
C GLU A 120 -18.69 0.74 2.63
N GLU A 121 -17.83 0.98 3.63
CA GLU A 121 -17.98 2.04 4.63
C GLU A 121 -18.06 3.44 3.97
N LEU A 122 -17.31 3.68 2.86
CA LEU A 122 -17.31 4.98 2.15
C LEU A 122 -18.67 5.39 1.60
N ASP A 123 -19.58 4.43 1.36
CA ASP A 123 -20.94 4.73 0.89
C ASP A 123 -21.87 5.21 2.02
N ILE A 124 -21.51 4.96 3.27
CA ILE A 124 -22.34 5.21 4.45
C ILE A 124 -21.84 6.43 5.22
N VAL A 125 -20.52 6.68 5.22
CA VAL A 125 -19.92 7.74 6.05
C VAL A 125 -20.02 9.10 5.39
N SER A 126 -20.26 10.13 6.20
CA SER A 126 -20.31 11.54 5.72
C SER A 126 -18.90 12.09 5.41
N ASN A 127 -17.87 11.65 6.14
CA ASN A 127 -16.49 12.09 5.94
C ASN A 127 -15.62 10.92 5.45
N GLN A 128 -15.60 10.75 4.14
CA GLN A 128 -14.84 9.68 3.50
C GLN A 128 -13.34 9.78 3.71
N HIS A 129 -12.80 11.01 3.78
CA HIS A 129 -11.38 11.25 4.01
C HIS A 129 -10.94 10.71 5.39
N LEU A 130 -11.69 11.00 6.45
CA LEU A 130 -11.42 10.49 7.78
C LEU A 130 -11.52 8.97 7.85
N SER A 131 -12.43 8.37 7.10
CA SER A 131 -12.57 6.91 7.01
C SER A 131 -11.32 6.26 6.42
N ILE A 132 -10.70 6.86 5.40
CA ILE A 132 -9.43 6.37 4.85
C ILE A 132 -8.27 6.50 5.86
N GLU A 133 -8.17 7.62 6.58
CA GLU A 133 -7.14 7.74 7.62
C GLU A 133 -7.29 6.62 8.67
N MET A 134 -8.51 6.34 9.12
CA MET A 134 -8.78 5.25 10.05
C MET A 134 -8.48 3.86 9.45
N PHE A 135 -8.77 3.66 8.17
CA PHE A 135 -8.38 2.45 7.46
C PHE A 135 -6.86 2.23 7.49
N LEU A 136 -6.07 3.25 7.17
CA LEU A 136 -4.61 3.19 7.18
C LEU A 136 -4.05 2.90 8.58
N ILE A 137 -4.61 3.51 9.62
CA ILE A 137 -4.25 3.24 11.02
C ILE A 137 -4.54 1.78 11.39
N ARG A 138 -5.70 1.23 11.00
CA ARG A 138 -6.03 -0.19 11.23
C ARG A 138 -5.01 -1.13 10.58
N LEU A 139 -4.55 -0.83 9.35
CA LEU A 139 -3.53 -1.64 8.68
C LEU A 139 -2.20 -1.64 9.42
N MET A 140 -1.76 -0.49 9.92
CA MET A 140 -0.50 -0.38 10.68
C MET A 140 -0.56 -1.16 11.99
N HIS A 141 -1.69 -1.11 12.72
CA HIS A 141 -1.87 -1.91 13.92
C HIS A 141 -1.82 -3.41 13.64
N LEU A 142 -2.39 -3.87 12.53
CA LEU A 142 -2.31 -5.28 12.13
C LEU A 142 -0.89 -5.73 11.82
N SER A 143 -0.12 -4.90 11.12
CA SER A 143 1.29 -5.18 10.83
C SER A 143 2.10 -5.33 12.12
N SER A 144 1.91 -4.44 13.09
CA SER A 144 2.66 -4.43 14.35
C SER A 144 2.35 -5.64 15.24
N ILE A 145 1.09 -6.10 15.30
CA ILE A 145 0.67 -7.26 16.10
C ILE A 145 1.33 -8.56 15.61
N LYS A 146 1.46 -8.75 14.29
CA LYS A 146 2.07 -9.96 13.74
C LYS A 146 3.60 -9.95 13.82
N LEU A 147 4.24 -8.79 13.68
CA LEU A 147 5.68 -8.66 13.91
C LEU A 147 6.06 -9.05 15.35
N ASN A 148 5.27 -8.63 16.35
CA ASN A 148 5.52 -8.97 17.75
C ASN A 148 5.29 -10.47 18.03
N LYS A 149 4.29 -11.12 17.42
CA LYS A 149 4.07 -12.57 17.57
C LYS A 149 5.21 -13.42 17.02
N ASN A 150 5.88 -12.98 15.97
CA ASN A 150 7.04 -13.70 15.42
C ASN A 150 8.30 -13.55 16.30
N LEU A 151 8.38 -12.52 17.15
CA LEU A 151 9.45 -12.33 18.11
C LEU A 151 9.22 -13.14 19.40
N ASP A 152 7.98 -13.28 19.87
CA ASP A 152 7.62 -14.05 21.07
C ASP A 152 7.50 -15.57 20.83
N GLY A 153 7.28 -16.01 19.59
CA GLY A 153 7.19 -17.43 19.22
C GLY A 153 8.51 -18.19 19.19
N GLY A 154 9.66 -17.53 19.35
CA GLY A 154 10.98 -18.14 19.28
C GLY A 154 11.53 -18.69 20.61
N GLU A 155 10.94 -18.40 21.74
CA GLU A 155 11.52 -18.76 23.04
C GLU A 155 10.86 -19.94 23.77
N ASN A 156 9.70 -20.43 23.34
CA ASN A 156 8.94 -21.42 24.12
C ASN A 156 9.06 -22.91 23.67
N ASP A 157 9.79 -23.23 22.59
CA ASP A 157 9.92 -24.64 22.14
C ASP A 157 11.12 -25.38 22.71
N ASN A 158 12.05 -24.72 23.39
CA ASN A 158 13.24 -25.36 23.95
C ASN A 158 13.09 -25.80 25.42
N ASP A 159 12.10 -25.29 26.16
CA ASP A 159 11.94 -25.66 27.58
C ASP A 159 11.09 -26.93 27.80
N LEU A 160 10.33 -27.37 26.81
CA LEU A 160 9.52 -28.59 26.92
C LEU A 160 10.29 -29.89 26.61
N LYS A 161 11.43 -29.83 25.91
CA LYS A 161 12.23 -31.01 25.59
C LYS A 161 13.18 -31.43 26.72
N SER A 162 13.53 -30.51 27.63
CA SER A 162 14.45 -30.84 28.73
C SER A 162 13.78 -31.50 29.95
N GLN A 163 12.45 -31.62 29.99
CA GLN A 163 11.73 -32.27 31.10
C GLN A 163 11.29 -33.72 30.82
N ILE A 164 11.49 -34.23 29.61
CA ILE A 164 11.10 -35.62 29.24
C ILE A 164 12.23 -36.60 29.39
N ASP A 165 13.47 -36.19 29.41
CA ASP A 165 14.65 -37.09 29.50
C ASP A 165 15.14 -37.37 30.93
N ASN A 166 14.41 -36.97 31.96
CA ASN A 166 14.73 -37.24 33.38
C ASN A 166 13.62 -38.00 34.15
N LYS A 167 13.09 -39.09 33.54
CA LYS A 167 12.32 -40.07 34.32
C LYS A 167 12.62 -41.46 33.85
#